data_c1c55f107578b442afcbab430870102c
#
_entry.id   c1c55f107578b442afcbab430870102c
#
_cell.length_a   1.000
_cell.length_b   1.000
_cell.length_c   1.000
_cell.angle_alpha   90.00
_cell.angle_beta   90.00
_cell.angle_gamma   90.00
#
_symmetry.space_group_name_H-M   'P 1'
#
loop_
_entity.id
_entity.type
_entity.pdbx_description
1 polymer ?
#
loop_
_entity_poly.entity_id
_entity_poly.type
_entity_poly.pdbx_seq_one_letter_code
_entity_poly.pdbx_strand_id
1 'polypeptide(L)'
;MKKRNWRGVSDKVAKDKQEIYNSREWKELRIAKLRSTDGLCEECMKQGIVTAARCVHHVIPIETARTKDEMRRLAIDCGLQGLKSLCFACHARIHKELGSNTAKIVRQRAEARQDRWADNLMSKFVKQEDNGTGTMETDSGVQR
;
A
#
# COMPACT_ATOMS: atom_id res chain seq x y z
N MET A 1 23.65 1.49 20.30
CA MET A 1 23.71 1.62 18.81
C MET A 1 22.35 1.31 18.22
N LYS A 2 21.67 2.29 17.63
CA LYS A 2 20.42 2.05 16.88
C LYS A 2 20.77 1.26 15.61
N LYS A 3 20.30 0.03 15.51
CA LYS A 3 20.42 -0.76 14.28
C LYS A 3 19.75 0.01 13.15
N ARG A 4 20.51 0.52 12.18
CA ARG A 4 19.95 1.15 10.99
C ARG A 4 19.09 0.11 10.27
N ASN A 5 17.80 0.38 10.20
CA ASN A 5 16.91 -0.43 9.41
C ASN A 5 17.19 -0.13 7.93
N TRP A 6 18.06 -0.93 7.32
CA TRP A 6 18.58 -0.77 5.95
C TRP A 6 17.49 -0.85 4.86
N ARG A 7 16.21 -1.13 5.23
CA ARG A 7 15.07 -1.24 4.33
C ARG A 7 14.24 0.05 4.20
N GLY A 8 14.65 1.17 4.79
CA GLY A 8 13.95 2.45 4.69
C GLY A 8 12.54 2.49 5.29
N VAL A 9 12.17 1.48 6.07
CA VAL A 9 10.90 1.42 6.79
C VAL A 9 11.04 2.25 8.08
N SER A 10 10.14 3.19 8.31
CA SER A 10 10.15 3.98 9.54
C SER A 10 9.97 3.08 10.77
N ASP A 11 10.60 3.41 11.88
CA ASP A 11 10.50 2.66 13.14
C ASP A 11 9.02 2.47 13.58
N LYS A 12 8.17 3.44 13.28
CA LYS A 12 6.73 3.38 13.54
C LYS A 12 6.05 2.27 12.73
N VAL A 13 6.32 2.18 11.43
CA VAL A 13 5.73 1.14 10.57
C VAL A 13 6.18 -0.25 10.99
N ALA A 14 7.45 -0.40 11.37
CA ALA A 14 7.98 -1.66 11.88
C ALA A 14 7.29 -2.08 13.18
N LYS A 15 7.02 -1.12 14.09
CA LYS A 15 6.31 -1.34 15.34
C LYS A 15 4.85 -1.74 15.10
N ASP A 16 4.13 -1.00 14.27
CA ASP A 16 2.73 -1.27 13.93
C ASP A 16 2.57 -2.67 13.31
N LYS A 17 3.47 -3.04 12.42
CA LYS A 17 3.54 -4.37 11.81
C LYS A 17 3.75 -5.47 12.87
N GLN A 18 4.67 -5.25 13.81
CA GLN A 18 4.96 -6.21 14.87
C GLN A 18 3.75 -6.41 15.79
N GLU A 19 3.03 -5.33 16.14
CA GLU A 19 1.82 -5.41 16.95
C GLU A 19 0.73 -6.23 16.26
N ILE A 20 0.52 -6.03 14.94
CA ILE A 20 -0.44 -6.81 14.16
C ILE A 20 -0.07 -8.29 14.15
N TYR A 21 1.20 -8.63 13.91
CA TYR A 21 1.65 -10.03 13.88
C TYR A 21 1.64 -10.71 15.24
N ASN A 22 1.68 -9.95 16.32
CA ASN A 22 1.53 -10.47 17.69
C ASN A 22 0.08 -10.65 18.10
N SER A 23 -0.87 -10.06 17.37
CA SER A 23 -2.29 -10.14 17.70
C SER A 23 -2.83 -11.56 17.64
N ARG A 24 -3.87 -11.83 18.43
CA ARG A 24 -4.56 -13.11 18.46
C ARG A 24 -5.22 -13.41 17.11
N GLU A 25 -5.85 -12.42 16.54
CA GLU A 25 -6.56 -12.50 15.25
C GLU A 25 -5.63 -12.94 14.11
N TRP A 26 -4.44 -12.37 14.05
CA TRP A 26 -3.45 -12.78 13.06
C TRP A 26 -3.01 -14.24 13.27
N LYS A 27 -2.75 -14.64 14.51
CA LYS A 27 -2.33 -16.01 14.81
C LYS A 27 -3.39 -17.04 14.43
N GLU A 28 -4.65 -16.74 14.73
CA GLU A 28 -5.80 -17.59 14.37
C GLU A 28 -5.97 -17.66 12.84
N LEU A 29 -5.92 -16.53 12.15
CA LEU A 29 -6.02 -16.46 10.69
C LEU A 29 -4.89 -17.23 10.00
N ARG A 30 -3.66 -17.10 10.51
CA ARG A 30 -2.49 -17.84 10.01
C ARG A 30 -2.67 -19.35 10.15
N ILE A 31 -3.14 -19.81 11.29
CA ILE A 31 -3.41 -21.24 11.53
C ILE A 31 -4.55 -21.74 10.63
N ALA A 32 -5.63 -20.97 10.50
CA ALA A 32 -6.74 -21.28 9.62
C ALA A 32 -6.28 -21.40 8.16
N LYS A 33 -5.41 -20.50 7.69
CA LYS A 33 -4.83 -20.58 6.34
C LYS A 33 -4.00 -21.84 6.13
N LEU A 34 -3.12 -22.19 7.05
CA LEU A 34 -2.32 -23.40 6.95
C LEU A 34 -3.20 -24.67 6.94
N ARG A 35 -4.26 -24.70 7.74
CA ARG A 35 -5.21 -25.80 7.74
C ARG A 35 -5.99 -25.91 6.43
N SER A 36 -6.38 -24.82 5.83
CA SER A 36 -7.13 -24.81 4.57
C SER A 36 -6.34 -25.38 3.38
N THR A 37 -5.02 -25.49 3.50
CA THR A 37 -4.11 -26.04 2.50
C THR A 37 -3.42 -27.33 2.96
N ASP A 38 -3.95 -27.97 4.00
CA ASP A 38 -3.35 -29.16 4.64
C ASP A 38 -1.86 -29.00 4.98
N GLY A 39 -1.44 -27.77 5.29
CA GLY A 39 -0.04 -27.44 5.57
C GLY A 39 0.88 -27.50 4.37
N LEU A 40 0.36 -27.49 3.14
CA LEU A 40 1.13 -27.58 1.91
C LEU A 40 1.35 -26.22 1.25
N CYS A 41 2.44 -26.13 0.49
CA CYS A 41 2.77 -24.97 -0.30
C CYS A 41 1.88 -24.87 -1.55
N GLU A 42 1.06 -23.81 -1.65
CA GLU A 42 0.14 -23.63 -2.76
C GLU A 42 0.86 -23.48 -4.13
N GLU A 43 2.01 -22.83 -4.15
CA GLU A 43 2.78 -22.65 -5.41
C GLU A 43 3.45 -23.96 -5.89
N CYS A 44 3.92 -24.80 -4.97
CA CYS A 44 4.43 -26.14 -5.31
C CYS A 44 3.30 -27.05 -5.79
N MET A 45 2.14 -26.99 -5.15
CA MET A 45 0.97 -27.81 -5.52
C MET A 45 0.50 -27.51 -6.95
N LYS A 46 0.57 -26.26 -7.41
CA LYS A 46 0.28 -25.88 -8.82
C LYS A 46 1.20 -26.58 -9.83
N GLN A 47 2.38 -26.98 -9.39
CA GLN A 47 3.37 -27.66 -10.22
C GLN A 47 3.33 -29.20 -9.99
N GLY A 48 2.36 -29.71 -9.23
CA GLY A 48 2.27 -31.12 -8.88
C GLY A 48 3.33 -31.58 -7.88
N ILE A 49 3.96 -30.65 -7.15
CA ILE A 49 5.00 -30.94 -6.15
C ILE A 49 4.41 -30.79 -4.76
N VAL A 50 4.55 -31.82 -3.93
CA VAL A 50 4.11 -31.80 -2.53
C VAL A 50 5.26 -31.29 -1.66
N THR A 51 5.09 -30.10 -1.10
CA THR A 51 6.07 -29.45 -0.20
C THR A 51 5.34 -28.83 0.97
N ALA A 52 5.85 -29.04 2.19
CA ALA A 52 5.28 -28.44 3.39
C ALA A 52 5.40 -26.89 3.35
N ALA A 53 4.30 -26.21 3.69
CA ALA A 53 4.31 -24.78 3.93
C ALA A 53 5.03 -24.46 5.24
N ARG A 54 5.84 -23.41 5.24
CA ARG A 54 6.59 -22.92 6.40
C ARG A 54 6.18 -21.51 6.82
N CYS A 55 5.58 -20.77 5.90
CA CYS A 55 5.16 -19.38 6.12
C CYS A 55 3.81 -19.12 5.45
N VAL A 56 3.13 -18.09 5.95
CA VAL A 56 1.94 -17.51 5.33
C VAL A 56 2.29 -16.13 4.83
N HIS A 57 2.02 -15.89 3.55
CA HIS A 57 2.36 -14.67 2.82
C HIS A 57 1.09 -13.89 2.47
N HIS A 58 1.15 -12.57 2.61
CA HIS A 58 0.09 -11.68 2.15
C HIS A 58 0.20 -11.46 0.64
N VAL A 59 -0.89 -11.68 -0.10
CA VAL A 59 -0.94 -11.43 -1.55
C VAL A 59 -0.71 -9.95 -1.84
N ILE A 60 -1.32 -9.07 -1.04
CA ILE A 60 -1.04 -7.63 -1.08
C ILE A 60 -0.06 -7.31 0.05
N PRO A 61 1.14 -6.79 -0.26
CA PRO A 61 2.12 -6.46 0.77
C PRO A 61 1.57 -5.43 1.76
N ILE A 62 1.59 -5.76 3.05
CA ILE A 62 1.07 -4.86 4.09
C ILE A 62 1.91 -3.59 4.25
N GLU A 63 3.15 -3.61 3.76
CA GLU A 63 4.03 -2.45 3.70
C GLU A 63 3.54 -1.34 2.76
N THR A 64 2.56 -1.64 1.89
CA THR A 64 1.92 -0.64 1.02
C THR A 64 0.92 0.24 1.77
N ALA A 65 0.53 -0.16 2.98
CA ALA A 65 -0.38 0.60 3.83
C ALA A 65 0.23 1.94 4.28
N ARG A 66 -0.61 2.97 4.34
CA ARG A 66 -0.22 4.32 4.78
C ARG A 66 -0.52 4.56 6.25
N THR A 67 -1.51 3.83 6.79
CA THR A 67 -1.96 3.95 8.17
C THR A 67 -1.95 2.59 8.85
N LYS A 68 -1.96 2.57 10.19
CA LYS A 68 -2.05 1.34 10.96
C LYS A 68 -3.37 0.60 10.70
N ASP A 69 -4.48 1.34 10.54
CA ASP A 69 -5.78 0.74 10.25
C ASP A 69 -5.83 0.10 8.87
N GLU A 70 -5.24 0.75 7.86
CA GLU A 70 -5.09 0.16 6.52
C GLU A 70 -4.21 -1.08 6.57
N MET A 71 -3.12 -1.05 7.34
CA MET A 71 -2.23 -2.19 7.53
C MET A 71 -2.97 -3.37 8.18
N ARG A 72 -3.81 -3.12 9.19
CA ARG A 72 -4.64 -4.13 9.82
C ARG A 72 -5.64 -4.74 8.84
N ARG A 73 -6.32 -3.93 8.02
CA ARG A 73 -7.22 -4.42 6.97
C ARG A 73 -6.50 -5.33 5.99
N LEU A 74 -5.35 -4.93 5.50
CA LEU A 74 -4.56 -5.74 4.57
C LEU A 74 -4.02 -7.03 5.22
N ALA A 75 -3.75 -7.01 6.52
CA ALA A 75 -3.17 -8.14 7.23
C ALA A 75 -4.22 -9.16 7.71
N ILE A 76 -5.37 -8.71 8.18
CA ILE A 76 -6.36 -9.52 8.89
C ILE A 76 -7.68 -9.61 8.12
N ASP A 77 -8.24 -8.45 7.71
CA ASP A 77 -9.56 -8.42 7.07
C ASP A 77 -9.53 -8.94 5.62
N CYS A 78 -8.34 -9.18 5.05
CA CYS A 78 -8.17 -9.85 3.76
C CYS A 78 -8.67 -11.31 3.77
N GLY A 79 -8.85 -11.90 4.95
CA GLY A 79 -9.28 -13.28 5.10
C GLY A 79 -8.31 -14.31 4.50
N LEU A 80 -8.76 -15.54 4.36
CA LEU A 80 -7.95 -16.65 3.82
C LEU A 80 -7.54 -16.44 2.36
N GLN A 81 -8.35 -15.70 1.59
CA GLN A 81 -8.11 -15.45 0.17
C GLN A 81 -6.97 -14.45 -0.06
N GLY A 82 -6.76 -13.53 0.87
CA GLY A 82 -5.65 -12.58 0.85
C GLY A 82 -4.31 -13.16 1.28
N LEU A 83 -4.27 -14.45 1.61
CA LEU A 83 -3.10 -15.15 2.13
C LEU A 83 -2.71 -16.34 1.24
N LYS A 84 -1.42 -16.67 1.23
CA LYS A 84 -0.87 -17.88 0.61
C LYS A 84 -0.01 -18.65 1.59
N SER A 85 -0.19 -19.96 1.62
CA SER A 85 0.69 -20.88 2.34
C SER A 85 1.88 -21.25 1.45
N LEU A 86 3.10 -20.98 1.90
CA LEU A 86 4.29 -21.09 1.06
C LEU A 86 5.43 -21.82 1.78
N CYS A 87 6.24 -22.57 1.04
CA CYS A 87 7.56 -23.01 1.49
C CYS A 87 8.56 -21.84 1.41
N PHE A 88 9.71 -21.95 2.05
CA PHE A 88 10.71 -20.88 2.08
C PHE A 88 11.21 -20.48 0.68
N ALA A 89 11.40 -21.44 -0.22
CA ALA A 89 11.88 -21.19 -1.57
C ALA A 89 10.87 -20.36 -2.39
N CYS A 90 9.58 -20.76 -2.38
CA CYS A 90 8.53 -20.02 -3.07
C CYS A 90 8.30 -18.64 -2.44
N HIS A 91 8.35 -18.53 -1.12
CA HIS A 91 8.25 -17.25 -0.41
C HIS A 91 9.38 -16.29 -0.80
N ALA A 92 10.64 -16.76 -0.83
CA ALA A 92 11.78 -15.96 -1.25
C ALA A 92 11.66 -15.48 -2.71
N ARG A 93 11.20 -16.35 -3.62
CA ARG A 93 10.96 -16.01 -5.02
C ARG A 93 9.91 -14.91 -5.16
N ILE A 94 8.76 -15.06 -4.50
CA ILE A 94 7.68 -14.07 -4.54
C ILE A 94 8.15 -12.73 -3.97
N HIS A 95 8.90 -12.73 -2.87
CA HIS A 95 9.45 -11.49 -2.32
C HIS A 95 10.45 -10.81 -3.26
N LYS A 96 11.24 -11.56 -4.00
CA LYS A 96 12.15 -11.02 -5.02
C LYS A 96 11.37 -10.35 -6.16
N GLU A 97 10.31 -11.00 -6.65
CA GLU A 97 9.44 -10.47 -7.69
C GLU A 97 8.64 -9.25 -7.20
N LEU A 98 8.05 -9.30 -5.99
CA LEU A 98 7.33 -8.19 -5.37
C LEU A 98 8.26 -7.02 -5.04
N GLY A 99 9.51 -7.27 -4.69
CA GLY A 99 10.49 -6.21 -4.39
C GLY A 99 10.66 -5.25 -5.56
N SER A 100 10.79 -5.76 -6.79
CA SER A 100 10.85 -4.93 -7.99
C SER A 100 9.51 -4.26 -8.32
N ASN A 101 8.39 -4.93 -8.09
CA ASN A 101 7.05 -4.37 -8.29
C ASN A 101 6.69 -3.31 -7.24
N THR A 102 7.10 -3.48 -5.99
CA THR A 102 6.88 -2.50 -4.93
C THR A 102 7.62 -1.20 -5.22
N ALA A 103 8.86 -1.26 -5.69
CA ALA A 103 9.62 -0.07 -6.11
C ALA A 103 8.92 0.66 -7.27
N LYS A 104 8.39 -0.08 -8.25
CA LYS A 104 7.61 0.47 -9.37
C LYS A 104 6.33 1.17 -8.89
N ILE A 105 5.58 0.54 -7.99
CA ILE A 105 4.35 1.11 -7.41
C ILE A 105 4.66 2.38 -6.60
N VAL A 106 5.73 2.38 -5.80
CA VAL A 106 6.16 3.55 -5.02
C VAL A 106 6.52 4.70 -5.95
N ARG A 107 7.25 4.41 -7.05
CA ARG A 107 7.62 5.40 -8.06
C ARG A 107 6.38 5.98 -8.76
N GLN A 108 5.46 5.15 -9.23
CA GLN A 108 4.21 5.59 -9.86
C GLN A 108 3.36 6.46 -8.91
N ARG A 109 3.30 6.12 -7.62
CA ARG A 109 2.58 6.92 -6.61
C ARG A 109 3.26 8.26 -6.31
N ALA A 110 4.59 8.33 -6.43
CA ALA A 110 5.34 9.58 -6.29
C ALA A 110 5.08 10.50 -7.49
N GLU A 111 5.10 9.97 -8.70
CA GLU A 111 4.77 10.67 -9.95
C GLU A 111 3.33 11.21 -9.90
N ALA A 112 2.34 10.37 -9.59
CA ALA A 112 0.94 10.80 -9.46
C ALA A 112 0.70 11.87 -8.36
N ARG A 113 1.54 11.93 -7.33
CA ARG A 113 1.49 13.00 -6.32
C ARG A 113 2.03 14.32 -6.87
N GLN A 114 3.10 14.26 -7.68
CA GLN A 114 3.66 15.43 -8.34
C GLN A 114 2.66 16.05 -9.33
N ASP A 115 2.02 15.23 -10.14
CA ASP A 115 0.99 15.66 -11.09
C ASP A 115 -0.19 16.32 -10.38
N ARG A 116 -0.72 15.69 -9.32
CA ARG A 116 -1.81 16.27 -8.51
C ARG A 116 -1.43 17.57 -7.81
N TRP A 117 -0.17 17.73 -7.40
CA TRP A 117 0.32 18.96 -6.82
C TRP A 117 0.41 20.07 -7.88
N ALA A 118 0.90 19.75 -9.08
CA ALA A 118 0.97 20.65 -10.21
C ALA A 118 -0.43 21.13 -10.64
N ASP A 119 -1.39 20.20 -10.77
CA ASP A 119 -2.79 20.52 -11.10
C ASP A 119 -3.45 21.42 -10.05
N ASN A 120 -3.20 21.15 -8.77
CA ASN A 120 -3.72 21.98 -7.68
C ASN A 120 -3.09 23.38 -7.68
N LEU A 121 -1.81 23.49 -8.02
CA LEU A 121 -1.12 24.77 -8.14
C LEU A 121 -1.70 25.58 -9.33
N MET A 122 -1.82 24.96 -10.50
CA MET A 122 -2.36 25.59 -11.70
C MET A 122 -3.82 26.05 -11.49
N SER A 123 -4.65 25.25 -10.84
CA SER A 123 -6.04 25.60 -10.55
C SER A 123 -6.18 26.81 -9.62
N LYS A 124 -5.19 27.07 -8.75
CA LYS A 124 -5.16 28.27 -7.90
C LYS A 124 -4.80 29.52 -8.69
N PHE A 125 -3.90 29.43 -9.67
CA PHE A 125 -3.53 30.56 -10.52
C PHE A 125 -4.67 30.95 -11.45
N VAL A 126 -5.35 30.02 -12.09
CA VAL A 126 -6.50 30.25 -12.98
C VAL A 126 -7.64 30.98 -12.25
N LYS A 127 -7.90 30.62 -10.98
CA LYS A 127 -8.94 31.31 -10.17
C LYS A 127 -8.61 32.75 -9.78
N GLN A 128 -7.35 33.17 -9.88
CA GLN A 128 -6.96 34.57 -9.60
C GLN A 128 -7.20 35.52 -10.77
N GLU A 129 -7.23 35.01 -12.01
CA GLU A 129 -7.45 35.88 -13.19
C GLU A 129 -8.93 36.26 -13.38
N ASP A 130 -9.88 35.44 -12.92
CA ASP A 130 -11.33 35.71 -13.04
C ASP A 130 -11.86 36.78 -12.05
N ASN A 131 -11.08 37.22 -11.07
CA ASN A 131 -11.49 38.22 -10.10
C ASN A 131 -11.03 39.66 -10.46
N GLY A 132 -10.45 39.87 -11.66
CA GLY A 132 -9.80 41.13 -12.04
C GLY A 132 -10.56 42.02 -13.07
N THR A 133 -11.75 41.61 -13.54
CA THR A 133 -12.54 42.47 -14.44
C THR A 133 -13.62 43.25 -13.67
N GLY A 134 -13.16 44.30 -12.98
CA GLY A 134 -14.04 45.32 -12.50
C GLY A 134 -14.59 46.10 -13.69
N THR A 135 -15.88 46.05 -13.89
CA THR A 135 -16.63 46.88 -14.83
C THR A 135 -16.38 48.35 -14.56
N MET A 136 -15.73 49.06 -15.50
CA MET A 136 -15.79 50.50 -15.56
C MET A 136 -17.17 50.90 -16.10
N GLU A 137 -18.05 51.31 -15.21
CA GLU A 137 -19.23 52.08 -15.59
C GLU A 137 -18.79 53.47 -16.04
N THR A 138 -18.93 53.74 -17.31
CA THR A 138 -18.85 55.09 -17.84
C THR A 138 -20.21 55.77 -17.67
N ASP A 139 -20.28 56.58 -16.64
CA ASP A 139 -21.35 57.55 -16.48
C ASP A 139 -21.17 58.67 -17.51
N SER A 140 -22.01 58.69 -18.54
CA SER A 140 -22.16 59.82 -19.46
C SER A 140 -23.45 60.57 -19.11
N GLY A 141 -23.36 61.45 -18.15
CA GLY A 141 -24.39 62.47 -17.95
C GLY A 141 -24.44 63.42 -19.11
N VAL A 142 -25.54 63.47 -19.83
CA VAL A 142 -25.92 64.60 -20.69
C VAL A 142 -27.22 65.14 -20.19
N GLN A 143 -27.12 66.38 -19.60
CA GLN A 143 -28.25 67.25 -19.38
C GLN A 143 -28.67 67.91 -20.68
N ARG A 144 -29.97 67.93 -20.95
CA ARG A 144 -30.73 69.07 -21.48
C ARG A 144 -32.17 68.98 -21.03
#